data_7bb708d154ba0ed7d6f002efa79aace9
#
_entry.id   7bb708d154ba0ed7d6f002efa79aace9
#
_cell.length_a   1.000
_cell.length_b   1.000
_cell.length_c   1.000
_cell.angle_alpha   90.00
_cell.angle_beta   90.00
_cell.angle_gamma   90.00
#
_symmetry.space_group_name_H-M   'P 1'
#
loop_
_entity.id
_entity.type
_entity.pdbx_description
1 polymer ?
#
loop_
_entity_poly.entity_id
_entity_poly.type
_entity_poly.pdbx_seq_one_letter_code
_entity_poly.pdbx_strand_id
1 'polypeptide(L)'
;MAYHADNALPSHSEGERVLPMQKGGKQRLKKSDIWVTGSFAVPFLALSLLLLTIGLVMLFSASYAYAFYNDDGNSYAYISRQLIFAVVGLVAMFILSKLNYKVIQAATVPLLLVTLALLCLVLVYHTNLRGFRRWIPLGPITFQPSDLAKFTISVVLANYISRYYHQMRKFKYGFVYPILVIAVFCGLIYLEHHMSCTILIFLIGASLMWAGGSNWKLFAIGVGIVAAVAVLVVVNPELLENYAGERIRAWLDKSYSPDDLRWQTNNSLYAIGSGGLFGTGLGNSKQKYLYVSEPQNDFIFSIVCEELGFVGAAFIILLFGLLVWRGVDIAKKCPNRFGSLLVLGIMAQIGFQVVLNIMVVTDTIPNTGIALPFFSYGGTALILLLGEIGVVLSVSRKNNQRVEVSE
;
A
#
# COMPACT_ATOMS: atom_id res chain seq x y z
N MET A 1 21.46 7.91 77.35
CA MET A 1 20.14 7.89 76.76
C MET A 1 20.30 7.43 75.32
N ALA A 2 19.93 6.21 75.07
CA ALA A 2 20.03 5.53 73.78
C ALA A 2 18.75 5.77 72.97
N TYR A 3 18.87 6.02 71.68
CA TYR A 3 17.80 5.88 70.72
C TYR A 3 18.27 5.01 69.56
N HIS A 4 17.83 3.78 69.60
CA HIS A 4 17.85 2.86 68.46
C HIS A 4 16.74 3.25 67.50
N ALA A 5 17.01 3.39 66.22
CA ALA A 5 16.04 3.45 65.15
C ALA A 5 16.43 2.39 64.16
N ASP A 6 15.77 1.25 64.27
CA ASP A 6 15.73 0.20 63.22
C ASP A 6 14.92 0.72 62.04
N ASN A 7 15.59 0.91 60.88
CA ASN A 7 14.96 1.06 59.57
C ASN A 7 15.24 -0.22 58.76
N ALA A 8 14.41 -1.23 58.94
CA ALA A 8 14.37 -2.38 58.06
C ALA A 8 13.65 -1.99 56.74
N LEU A 9 14.39 -2.03 55.64
CA LEU A 9 13.85 -1.92 54.30
C LEU A 9 13.05 -3.21 53.98
N PRO A 10 11.85 -3.10 53.39
CA PRO A 10 11.11 -4.29 52.97
C PRO A 10 11.79 -4.91 51.72
N SER A 11 12.11 -6.20 51.84
CA SER A 11 12.57 -7.04 50.75
C SER A 11 11.46 -7.25 49.72
N HIS A 12 11.55 -6.57 48.59
CA HIS A 12 10.72 -6.88 47.43
C HIS A 12 11.26 -8.15 46.71
N SER A 13 10.74 -9.31 47.17
CA SER A 13 10.72 -10.54 46.39
C SER A 13 9.30 -10.78 45.90
N GLU A 14 8.81 -9.95 44.99
CA GLU A 14 7.66 -10.33 44.17
C GLU A 14 8.17 -11.17 43.01
N GLY A 15 7.98 -12.48 43.12
CA GLY A 15 8.17 -13.41 42.04
C GLY A 15 7.30 -13.04 40.86
N GLU A 16 7.95 -12.66 39.74
CA GLU A 16 7.27 -12.57 38.45
C GLU A 16 6.46 -13.84 38.20
N ARG A 17 5.15 -13.77 38.36
CA ARG A 17 4.23 -14.82 37.90
C ARG A 17 4.35 -14.90 36.39
N VAL A 18 5.19 -15.80 35.92
CA VAL A 18 5.22 -16.23 34.53
C VAL A 18 3.84 -16.81 34.22
N LEU A 19 3.01 -16.01 33.55
CA LEU A 19 1.72 -16.50 33.06
C LEU A 19 1.99 -17.69 32.13
N PRO A 20 1.32 -18.82 32.30
CA PRO A 20 1.56 -20.00 31.49
C PRO A 20 1.31 -19.69 30.02
N MET A 21 2.26 -20.09 29.18
CA MET A 21 2.13 -20.04 27.72
C MET A 21 0.79 -20.66 27.31
N GLN A 22 -0.12 -19.85 26.79
CA GLN A 22 -1.27 -20.40 26.08
C GLN A 22 -0.74 -21.16 24.85
N LYS A 23 -0.70 -22.48 24.96
CA LYS A 23 -0.51 -23.37 23.81
C LYS A 23 -1.54 -22.96 22.76
N GLY A 24 -1.08 -22.58 21.56
CA GLY A 24 -1.89 -22.12 20.45
C GLY A 24 -2.86 -23.20 19.94
N GLY A 25 -3.90 -23.47 20.70
CA GLY A 25 -5.07 -24.19 20.23
C GLY A 25 -5.79 -23.32 19.21
N LYS A 26 -6.17 -23.88 18.06
CA LYS A 26 -7.08 -23.26 17.09
C LYS A 26 -8.36 -22.84 17.83
N GLN A 27 -8.43 -21.61 18.35
CA GLN A 27 -9.68 -21.07 18.87
C GLN A 27 -10.62 -20.95 17.67
N ARG A 28 -11.57 -21.86 17.53
CA ARG A 28 -12.69 -21.72 16.61
C ARG A 28 -13.45 -20.46 17.05
N LEU A 29 -13.47 -19.45 16.18
CA LEU A 29 -14.29 -18.25 16.39
C LEU A 29 -15.73 -18.68 16.58
N LYS A 30 -16.36 -18.29 17.71
CA LYS A 30 -17.80 -18.47 17.91
C LYS A 30 -18.53 -17.60 16.87
N LYS A 31 -19.72 -18.02 16.42
CA LYS A 31 -20.54 -17.23 15.47
C LYS A 31 -20.79 -15.78 15.97
N SER A 32 -20.90 -15.58 17.28
CA SER A 32 -21.01 -14.27 17.93
C SER A 32 -19.79 -13.35 17.74
N ASP A 33 -18.60 -13.91 17.47
CA ASP A 33 -17.36 -13.16 17.39
C ASP A 33 -17.02 -12.71 15.95
N ILE A 34 -17.87 -13.06 14.98
CA ILE A 34 -17.65 -12.74 13.56
C ILE A 34 -17.89 -11.25 13.29
N TRP A 35 -18.86 -10.65 13.99
CA TRP A 35 -19.26 -9.27 13.80
C TRP A 35 -18.79 -8.35 14.92
N VAL A 36 -18.49 -7.10 14.60
CA VAL A 36 -18.04 -6.07 15.55
C VAL A 36 -19.08 -4.96 15.62
N THR A 37 -19.44 -4.54 16.84
CA THR A 37 -20.54 -3.58 17.13
C THR A 37 -20.06 -2.21 17.60
N GLY A 38 -18.80 -1.96 17.93
CA GLY A 38 -18.31 -0.67 18.42
C GLY A 38 -18.39 0.49 17.40
N SER A 39 -18.21 1.73 17.86
CA SER A 39 -18.09 2.92 17.05
C SER A 39 -16.78 2.90 16.22
N PHE A 40 -16.78 3.48 15.04
CA PHE A 40 -15.59 3.54 14.18
C PHE A 40 -14.89 4.91 14.26
N ALA A 41 -13.62 4.98 13.85
CA ALA A 41 -12.86 6.23 13.80
C ALA A 41 -13.40 7.14 12.68
N VAL A 42 -14.34 8.03 13.03
CA VAL A 42 -14.97 8.98 12.08
C VAL A 42 -13.93 9.81 11.32
N PRO A 43 -12.86 10.37 11.92
CA PRO A 43 -11.88 11.16 11.18
C PRO A 43 -11.14 10.36 10.11
N PHE A 44 -10.86 9.06 10.35
CA PHE A 44 -10.20 8.19 9.38
C PHE A 44 -11.13 7.90 8.19
N LEU A 45 -12.40 7.61 8.45
CA LEU A 45 -13.41 7.42 7.40
C LEU A 45 -13.61 8.70 6.58
N ALA A 46 -13.74 9.86 7.24
CA ALA A 46 -13.94 11.14 6.57
C ALA A 46 -12.78 11.48 5.63
N LEU A 47 -11.51 11.28 6.07
CA LEU A 47 -10.34 11.48 5.24
C LEU A 47 -10.31 10.52 4.04
N SER A 48 -10.69 9.25 4.24
CA SER A 48 -10.75 8.27 3.15
C SER A 48 -11.79 8.64 2.10
N LEU A 49 -12.98 9.08 2.53
CA LEU A 49 -14.06 9.51 1.62
C LEU A 49 -13.72 10.83 0.92
N LEU A 50 -13.07 11.77 1.61
CA LEU A 50 -12.60 13.03 1.03
C LEU A 50 -11.58 12.77 -0.08
N LEU A 51 -10.57 11.93 0.19
CA LEU A 51 -9.56 11.55 -0.82
C LEU A 51 -10.21 10.82 -2.00
N LEU A 52 -11.17 9.92 -1.77
CA LEU A 52 -11.91 9.24 -2.83
C LEU A 52 -12.68 10.25 -3.70
N THR A 53 -13.37 11.21 -3.07
CA THR A 53 -14.16 12.22 -3.81
C THR A 53 -13.25 13.11 -4.66
N ILE A 54 -12.16 13.64 -4.08
CA ILE A 54 -11.18 14.45 -4.83
C ILE A 54 -10.58 13.61 -5.95
N GLY A 55 -10.21 12.34 -5.66
CA GLY A 55 -9.65 11.42 -6.64
C GLY A 55 -10.56 11.17 -7.83
N LEU A 56 -11.86 10.97 -7.61
CA LEU A 56 -12.84 10.78 -8.68
C LEU A 56 -13.00 12.05 -9.53
N VAL A 57 -13.02 13.24 -8.92
CA VAL A 57 -13.06 14.51 -9.65
C VAL A 57 -11.83 14.70 -10.51
N MET A 58 -10.64 14.46 -9.95
CA MET A 58 -9.39 14.58 -10.68
C MET A 58 -9.24 13.52 -11.77
N LEU A 59 -9.72 12.29 -11.52
CA LEU A 59 -9.77 11.23 -12.53
C LEU A 59 -10.65 11.65 -13.72
N PHE A 60 -11.82 12.20 -13.45
CA PHE A 60 -12.69 12.68 -14.52
C PHE A 60 -11.99 13.77 -15.35
N SER A 61 -11.37 14.76 -14.71
CA SER A 61 -10.63 15.79 -15.41
C SER A 61 -9.49 15.23 -16.25
N ALA A 62 -8.68 14.34 -15.68
CA ALA A 62 -7.52 13.76 -16.36
C ALA A 62 -7.91 12.82 -17.51
N SER A 63 -9.00 12.05 -17.37
CA SER A 63 -9.42 11.07 -18.36
C SER A 63 -10.29 11.62 -19.48
N TYR A 64 -10.88 12.81 -19.32
CA TYR A 64 -11.87 13.37 -20.23
C TYR A 64 -11.44 13.40 -21.69
N ALA A 65 -10.28 14.00 -21.97
CA ALA A 65 -9.75 14.10 -23.33
C ALA A 65 -9.31 12.72 -23.85
N TYR A 66 -8.59 11.96 -23.06
CA TYR A 66 -8.11 10.62 -23.42
C TYR A 66 -9.27 9.67 -23.77
N ALA A 67 -10.36 9.71 -22.98
CA ALA A 67 -11.57 8.94 -23.24
C ALA A 67 -12.22 9.34 -24.57
N PHE A 68 -12.36 10.66 -24.82
CA PHE A 68 -12.95 11.15 -26.06
C PHE A 68 -12.24 10.63 -27.31
N TYR A 69 -10.90 10.60 -27.30
CA TYR A 69 -10.12 10.17 -28.46
C TYR A 69 -10.02 8.64 -28.61
N ASN A 70 -10.12 7.87 -27.51
CA ASN A 70 -9.87 6.43 -27.54
C ASN A 70 -11.13 5.55 -27.38
N ASP A 71 -12.28 6.14 -26.95
CA ASP A 71 -13.55 5.43 -26.71
C ASP A 71 -14.70 6.06 -27.53
N ASP A 72 -14.55 6.14 -28.84
CA ASP A 72 -15.58 6.57 -29.82
C ASP A 72 -16.30 7.89 -29.47
N GLY A 73 -15.58 8.88 -28.93
CA GLY A 73 -16.14 10.16 -28.52
C GLY A 73 -16.80 10.18 -27.13
N ASN A 74 -16.73 9.08 -26.38
CA ASN A 74 -17.32 9.00 -25.04
C ASN A 74 -16.36 9.45 -23.94
N SER A 75 -16.37 10.72 -23.59
CA SER A 75 -15.54 11.30 -22.52
C SER A 75 -15.83 10.74 -21.12
N TYR A 76 -16.93 10.05 -20.91
CA TYR A 76 -17.35 9.52 -19.61
C TYR A 76 -16.95 8.04 -19.40
N ALA A 77 -16.30 7.39 -20.37
CA ALA A 77 -16.04 5.95 -20.33
C ALA A 77 -15.26 5.52 -19.09
N TYR A 78 -14.19 6.24 -18.73
CA TYR A 78 -13.35 5.91 -17.56
C TYR A 78 -14.06 6.22 -16.24
N ILE A 79 -14.66 7.41 -16.11
CA ILE A 79 -15.29 7.80 -14.85
C ILE A 79 -16.54 6.96 -14.54
N SER A 80 -17.34 6.59 -15.53
CA SER A 80 -18.53 5.74 -15.30
C SER A 80 -18.14 4.37 -14.77
N ARG A 81 -17.10 3.74 -15.36
CA ARG A 81 -16.57 2.46 -14.87
C ARG A 81 -16.00 2.61 -13.46
N GLN A 82 -15.24 3.67 -13.20
CA GLN A 82 -14.62 3.91 -11.88
C GLN A 82 -15.68 4.18 -10.79
N LEU A 83 -16.77 4.87 -11.11
CA LEU A 83 -17.89 5.08 -10.18
C LEU A 83 -18.55 3.76 -9.78
N ILE A 84 -18.76 2.83 -10.73
CA ILE A 84 -19.29 1.50 -10.42
C ILE A 84 -18.36 0.79 -9.45
N PHE A 85 -17.05 0.79 -9.71
CA PHE A 85 -16.06 0.18 -8.82
C PHE A 85 -15.97 0.88 -7.46
N ALA A 86 -16.13 2.21 -7.42
CA ALA A 86 -16.19 2.96 -6.17
C ALA A 86 -17.40 2.54 -5.31
N VAL A 87 -18.59 2.39 -5.92
CA VAL A 87 -19.78 1.91 -5.20
C VAL A 87 -19.57 0.49 -4.67
N VAL A 88 -19.08 -0.44 -5.50
CA VAL A 88 -18.79 -1.81 -5.08
C VAL A 88 -17.74 -1.82 -3.96
N GLY A 89 -16.69 -1.01 -4.08
CA GLY A 89 -15.65 -0.86 -3.08
C GLY A 89 -16.16 -0.28 -1.76
N LEU A 90 -17.08 0.71 -1.80
CA LEU A 90 -17.72 1.28 -0.60
C LEU A 90 -18.61 0.23 0.11
N VAL A 91 -19.32 -0.60 -0.65
CA VAL A 91 -20.09 -1.72 -0.09
C VAL A 91 -19.13 -2.73 0.57
N ALA A 92 -18.04 -3.09 -0.10
CA ALA A 92 -17.01 -3.97 0.47
C ALA A 92 -16.39 -3.37 1.73
N MET A 93 -16.04 -2.09 1.73
CA MET A 93 -15.54 -1.35 2.88
C MET A 93 -16.52 -1.42 4.05
N PHE A 94 -17.81 -1.19 3.82
CA PHE A 94 -18.83 -1.25 4.85
C PHE A 94 -18.99 -2.66 5.44
N ILE A 95 -19.03 -3.70 4.59
CA ILE A 95 -19.12 -5.08 5.03
C ILE A 95 -17.88 -5.46 5.86
N LEU A 96 -16.69 -5.19 5.35
CA LEU A 96 -15.43 -5.51 6.02
C LEU A 96 -15.23 -4.69 7.30
N SER A 97 -15.77 -3.49 7.39
CA SER A 97 -15.74 -2.68 8.62
C SER A 97 -16.55 -3.31 9.78
N LYS A 98 -17.55 -4.12 9.47
CA LYS A 98 -18.33 -4.87 10.46
C LYS A 98 -17.76 -6.25 10.74
N LEU A 99 -16.95 -6.81 9.85
CA LEU A 99 -16.34 -8.12 10.00
C LEU A 99 -15.16 -8.03 10.98
N ASN A 100 -15.09 -8.95 11.93
CA ASN A 100 -13.97 -9.00 12.88
C ASN A 100 -12.65 -9.36 12.14
N TYR A 101 -11.62 -8.51 12.26
CA TYR A 101 -10.32 -8.74 11.66
C TYR A 101 -9.67 -10.09 12.02
N LYS A 102 -10.12 -10.76 13.11
CA LYS A 102 -9.70 -12.12 13.45
C LYS A 102 -10.15 -13.17 12.43
N VAL A 103 -11.22 -12.90 11.66
CA VAL A 103 -11.63 -13.75 10.53
C VAL A 103 -10.56 -13.72 9.44
N ILE A 104 -10.00 -12.51 9.16
CA ILE A 104 -8.89 -12.35 8.23
C ILE A 104 -7.65 -13.09 8.75
N GLN A 105 -7.39 -13.02 10.06
CA GLN A 105 -6.32 -13.79 10.69
C GLN A 105 -6.50 -15.31 10.49
N ALA A 106 -7.71 -15.81 10.66
CA ALA A 106 -8.02 -17.22 10.43
C ALA A 106 -7.90 -17.63 8.95
N ALA A 107 -8.19 -16.69 8.05
CA ALA A 107 -8.10 -16.85 6.61
C ALA A 107 -6.69 -16.63 6.03
N THR A 108 -5.65 -16.39 6.85
CA THR A 108 -4.28 -16.11 6.38
C THR A 108 -3.75 -17.17 5.41
N VAL A 109 -3.93 -18.47 5.74
CA VAL A 109 -3.39 -19.56 4.90
C VAL A 109 -4.16 -19.69 3.58
N PRO A 110 -5.50 -19.77 3.55
CA PRO A 110 -6.21 -19.79 2.28
C PRO A 110 -5.96 -18.54 1.44
N LEU A 111 -5.88 -17.35 2.04
CA LEU A 111 -5.55 -16.11 1.33
C LEU A 111 -4.16 -16.18 0.69
N LEU A 112 -3.16 -16.68 1.43
CA LEU A 112 -1.80 -16.89 0.91
C LEU A 112 -1.81 -17.84 -0.30
N LEU A 113 -2.46 -19.00 -0.17
CA LEU A 113 -2.50 -20.01 -1.24
C LEU A 113 -3.22 -19.49 -2.49
N VAL A 114 -4.35 -18.81 -2.31
CA VAL A 114 -5.10 -18.20 -3.43
C VAL A 114 -4.24 -17.14 -4.13
N THR A 115 -3.58 -16.28 -3.37
CA THR A 115 -2.73 -15.20 -3.96
C THR A 115 -1.54 -15.80 -4.72
N LEU A 116 -0.85 -16.78 -4.15
CA LEU A 116 0.26 -17.45 -4.84
C LEU A 116 -0.22 -18.17 -6.10
N ALA A 117 -1.36 -18.85 -6.04
CA ALA A 117 -1.95 -19.50 -7.21
C ALA A 117 -2.30 -18.51 -8.33
N LEU A 118 -2.85 -17.32 -7.97
CA LEU A 118 -3.18 -16.27 -8.93
C LEU A 118 -1.92 -15.63 -9.54
N LEU A 119 -0.86 -15.41 -8.76
CA LEU A 119 0.44 -14.93 -9.27
C LEU A 119 1.07 -15.95 -10.23
N CYS A 120 1.05 -17.24 -9.88
CA CYS A 120 1.52 -18.30 -10.79
C CYS A 120 0.64 -18.40 -12.04
N LEU A 121 -0.68 -18.27 -11.90
CA LEU A 121 -1.61 -18.32 -13.02
C LEU A 121 -1.32 -17.21 -14.04
N VAL A 122 -1.07 -15.99 -13.59
CA VAL A 122 -0.77 -14.85 -14.48
C VAL A 122 0.52 -15.06 -15.27
N LEU A 123 1.51 -15.75 -14.69
CA LEU A 123 2.77 -16.07 -15.38
C LEU A 123 2.57 -17.08 -16.52
N VAL A 124 1.63 -18.04 -16.34
CA VAL A 124 1.32 -19.09 -17.32
C VAL A 124 0.31 -18.59 -18.35
N TYR A 125 -0.65 -17.79 -17.94
CA TYR A 125 -1.72 -17.30 -18.80
C TYR A 125 -1.22 -16.15 -19.68
N HIS A 126 -0.89 -16.46 -20.93
CA HIS A 126 -0.40 -15.51 -21.92
C HIS A 126 -1.52 -14.60 -22.43
N THR A 127 -1.94 -13.62 -21.68
CA THR A 127 -2.77 -12.54 -22.22
C THR A 127 -1.87 -11.40 -22.69
N ASN A 128 -1.79 -11.24 -24.01
CA ASN A 128 -1.04 -10.15 -24.66
C ASN A 128 -1.74 -8.78 -24.53
N LEU A 129 -2.42 -8.53 -23.40
CA LEU A 129 -2.94 -7.19 -23.10
C LEU A 129 -1.74 -6.27 -22.86
N ARG A 130 -1.42 -5.44 -23.86
CA ARG A 130 -0.34 -4.42 -23.81
C ARG A 130 1.09 -4.96 -23.63
N GLY A 131 1.36 -6.23 -23.97
CA GLY A 131 2.71 -6.81 -23.86
C GLY A 131 3.19 -7.17 -22.44
N PHE A 132 2.38 -6.94 -21.41
CA PHE A 132 2.71 -7.23 -19.99
C PHE A 132 1.83 -8.35 -19.43
N ARG A 133 2.43 -9.28 -18.70
CA ARG A 133 1.77 -10.42 -18.05
C ARG A 133 1.35 -10.04 -16.62
N ARG A 134 0.41 -9.11 -16.45
CA ARG A 134 0.06 -8.56 -15.12
C ARG A 134 -1.43 -8.67 -14.77
N TRP A 135 -2.29 -8.86 -15.78
CA TRP A 135 -3.74 -8.82 -15.61
C TRP A 135 -4.38 -10.12 -16.07
N ILE A 136 -5.37 -10.56 -15.29
CA ILE A 136 -6.26 -11.67 -15.65
C ILE A 136 -7.57 -11.05 -16.16
N PRO A 137 -7.97 -11.29 -17.42
CA PRO A 137 -9.26 -10.82 -17.90
C PRO A 137 -10.38 -11.66 -17.29
N LEU A 138 -11.29 -11.00 -16.59
CA LEU A 138 -12.52 -11.59 -16.03
C LEU A 138 -13.75 -11.01 -16.75
N GLY A 139 -13.87 -11.26 -18.04
CA GLY A 139 -14.90 -10.67 -18.90
C GLY A 139 -14.65 -9.16 -19.11
N PRO A 140 -15.58 -8.27 -18.71
CA PRO A 140 -15.44 -6.83 -18.92
C PRO A 140 -14.45 -6.17 -17.93
N ILE A 141 -13.95 -6.92 -16.97
CA ILE A 141 -13.10 -6.42 -15.87
C ILE A 141 -11.73 -7.11 -15.96
N THR A 142 -10.67 -6.38 -15.68
CA THR A 142 -9.32 -6.94 -15.51
C THR A 142 -8.96 -6.98 -14.03
N PHE A 143 -8.46 -8.10 -13.56
CA PHE A 143 -7.97 -8.29 -12.19
C PHE A 143 -6.45 -8.39 -12.17
N GLN A 144 -5.80 -7.65 -11.28
CA GLN A 144 -4.35 -7.68 -11.11
C GLN A 144 -4.00 -8.42 -9.81
N PRO A 145 -3.42 -9.64 -9.88
CA PRO A 145 -3.08 -10.42 -8.69
C PRO A 145 -2.08 -9.74 -7.75
N SER A 146 -1.18 -8.93 -8.29
CA SER A 146 -0.21 -8.19 -7.48
C SER A 146 -0.84 -7.13 -6.57
N ASP A 147 -2.06 -6.63 -6.88
CA ASP A 147 -2.80 -5.75 -5.95
C ASP A 147 -3.28 -6.53 -4.73
N LEU A 148 -3.78 -7.76 -4.91
CA LEU A 148 -4.12 -8.64 -3.80
C LEU A 148 -2.88 -9.06 -3.00
N ALA A 149 -1.73 -9.23 -3.66
CA ALA A 149 -0.48 -9.62 -3.02
C ALA A 149 0.01 -8.58 -2.00
N LYS A 150 -0.21 -7.28 -2.23
CA LYS A 150 0.10 -6.20 -1.28
C LYS A 150 -0.66 -6.36 0.04
N PHE A 151 -1.94 -6.65 -0.04
CA PHE A 151 -2.74 -6.95 1.15
C PHE A 151 -2.32 -8.25 1.80
N THR A 152 -2.13 -9.31 1.00
CA THR A 152 -1.78 -10.64 1.50
C THR A 152 -0.45 -10.65 2.26
N ILE A 153 0.58 -9.97 1.76
CA ILE A 153 1.87 -9.88 2.47
C ILE A 153 1.71 -9.22 3.83
N SER A 154 0.86 -8.18 3.92
CA SER A 154 0.55 -7.50 5.17
C SER A 154 -0.14 -8.45 6.16
N VAL A 155 -1.11 -9.24 5.72
CA VAL A 155 -1.82 -10.24 6.55
C VAL A 155 -0.88 -11.36 7.00
N VAL A 156 -0.09 -11.92 6.08
CA VAL A 156 0.81 -13.04 6.35
C VAL A 156 1.89 -12.64 7.35
N LEU A 157 2.58 -11.53 7.12
CA LEU A 157 3.62 -11.04 8.01
C LEU A 157 3.07 -10.60 9.36
N ALA A 158 1.92 -9.90 9.40
CA ALA A 158 1.26 -9.53 10.66
C ALA A 158 0.90 -10.77 11.49
N ASN A 159 0.36 -11.83 10.85
CA ASN A 159 0.04 -13.08 11.53
C ASN A 159 1.30 -13.81 12.02
N TYR A 160 2.34 -13.91 11.17
CA TYR A 160 3.60 -14.53 11.52
C TYR A 160 4.28 -13.80 12.69
N ILE A 161 4.47 -12.49 12.59
CA ILE A 161 5.12 -11.67 13.61
C ILE A 161 4.35 -11.71 14.92
N SER A 162 3.01 -11.60 14.88
CA SER A 162 2.18 -11.67 16.10
C SER A 162 2.34 -12.99 16.83
N ARG A 163 2.51 -14.10 16.10
CA ARG A 163 2.68 -15.46 16.67
C ARG A 163 4.07 -15.66 17.28
N TYR A 164 5.12 -15.15 16.60
CA TYR A 164 6.52 -15.36 17.01
C TYR A 164 7.18 -14.11 17.60
N TYR A 165 6.39 -13.16 18.10
CA TYR A 165 6.86 -11.85 18.56
C TYR A 165 8.07 -11.93 19.52
N HIS A 166 8.01 -12.79 20.53
CA HIS A 166 9.09 -12.98 21.52
C HIS A 166 10.39 -13.56 20.90
N GLN A 167 10.28 -14.14 19.71
CA GLN A 167 11.42 -14.75 19.00
C GLN A 167 11.94 -13.85 17.87
N MET A 168 11.31 -12.70 17.60
CA MET A 168 11.68 -11.82 16.48
C MET A 168 13.11 -11.26 16.59
N ARG A 169 13.71 -11.27 17.78
CA ARG A 169 15.12 -10.90 17.96
C ARG A 169 16.10 -11.98 17.49
N LYS A 170 15.66 -13.25 17.37
CA LYS A 170 16.48 -14.36 16.89
C LYS A 170 16.62 -14.30 15.37
N PHE A 171 17.83 -14.59 14.85
CA PHE A 171 18.14 -14.51 13.42
C PHE A 171 17.15 -15.27 12.53
N LYS A 172 16.85 -16.54 12.85
CA LYS A 172 15.93 -17.36 12.04
C LYS A 172 14.51 -16.79 11.98
N TYR A 173 13.94 -16.39 13.13
CA TYR A 173 12.55 -15.97 13.22
C TYR A 173 12.36 -14.51 12.81
N GLY A 174 13.28 -13.62 13.16
CA GLY A 174 13.15 -12.19 12.87
C GLY A 174 13.72 -11.76 11.53
N PHE A 175 14.51 -12.61 10.86
CA PHE A 175 15.14 -12.25 9.60
C PHE A 175 14.89 -13.30 8.51
N VAL A 176 15.33 -14.56 8.69
CA VAL A 176 15.29 -15.56 7.62
C VAL A 176 13.86 -15.86 7.14
N TYR A 177 12.96 -16.19 8.05
CA TYR A 177 11.60 -16.57 7.63
C TYR A 177 10.80 -15.41 7.03
N PRO A 178 10.77 -14.20 7.61
CA PRO A 178 10.09 -13.06 6.97
C PRO A 178 10.68 -12.74 5.61
N ILE A 179 12.00 -12.72 5.46
CA ILE A 179 12.65 -12.44 4.17
C ILE A 179 12.33 -13.54 3.15
N LEU A 180 12.27 -14.81 3.53
CA LEU A 180 11.88 -15.87 2.61
C LEU A 180 10.48 -15.63 2.05
N VAL A 181 9.53 -15.25 2.90
CA VAL A 181 8.17 -14.92 2.45
C VAL A 181 8.18 -13.72 1.51
N ILE A 182 8.87 -12.63 1.87
CA ILE A 182 9.00 -11.44 1.03
C ILE A 182 9.65 -11.81 -0.31
N ALA A 183 10.73 -12.60 -0.31
CA ALA A 183 11.45 -13.01 -1.50
C ALA A 183 10.59 -13.84 -2.47
N VAL A 184 9.73 -14.72 -1.96
CA VAL A 184 8.78 -15.47 -2.80
C VAL A 184 7.82 -14.54 -3.52
N PHE A 185 7.20 -13.59 -2.82
CA PHE A 185 6.30 -12.62 -3.44
C PHE A 185 7.04 -11.70 -4.42
N CYS A 186 8.18 -11.14 -4.00
CA CYS A 186 8.99 -10.28 -4.85
C CYS A 186 9.47 -11.02 -6.10
N GLY A 187 9.89 -12.29 -5.99
CA GLY A 187 10.35 -13.10 -7.10
C GLY A 187 9.24 -13.35 -8.12
N LEU A 188 8.04 -13.77 -7.69
CA LEU A 188 6.91 -13.99 -8.60
C LEU A 188 6.50 -12.71 -9.31
N ILE A 189 6.39 -11.59 -8.59
CA ILE A 189 5.97 -10.30 -9.16
C ILE A 189 7.07 -9.70 -10.06
N TYR A 190 8.35 -9.94 -9.76
CA TYR A 190 9.45 -9.55 -10.64
C TYR A 190 9.38 -10.30 -11.99
N LEU A 191 9.02 -11.58 -11.98
CA LEU A 191 8.78 -12.37 -13.21
C LEU A 191 7.58 -11.85 -14.02
N GLU A 192 6.62 -11.16 -13.41
CA GLU A 192 5.54 -10.44 -14.09
C GLU A 192 6.01 -9.12 -14.73
N HIS A 193 7.30 -8.76 -14.61
CA HIS A 193 7.89 -7.49 -15.05
C HIS A 193 7.28 -6.28 -14.33
N HIS A 194 6.82 -6.45 -13.07
CA HIS A 194 6.15 -5.41 -12.27
C HIS A 194 7.05 -4.87 -11.15
N MET A 195 8.10 -4.12 -11.53
CA MET A 195 9.11 -3.62 -10.59
C MET A 195 8.54 -2.78 -9.45
N SER A 196 7.59 -1.91 -9.76
CA SER A 196 6.97 -1.02 -8.77
C SER A 196 6.33 -1.78 -7.62
N CYS A 197 5.57 -2.83 -7.95
CA CYS A 197 4.92 -3.66 -6.94
C CYS A 197 5.93 -4.49 -6.15
N THR A 198 7.02 -4.95 -6.80
CA THR A 198 8.13 -5.64 -6.14
C THR A 198 8.77 -4.75 -5.07
N ILE A 199 9.11 -3.50 -5.42
CA ILE A 199 9.67 -2.53 -4.47
C ILE A 199 8.69 -2.26 -3.34
N LEU A 200 7.41 -2.05 -3.67
CA LEU A 200 6.37 -1.76 -2.68
C LEU A 200 6.18 -2.92 -1.68
N ILE A 201 6.11 -4.17 -2.14
CA ILE A 201 6.00 -5.35 -1.28
C ILE A 201 7.22 -5.50 -0.38
N PHE A 202 8.43 -5.25 -0.91
CA PHE A 202 9.64 -5.23 -0.10
C PHE A 202 9.56 -4.17 1.00
N LEU A 203 9.16 -2.94 0.69
CA LEU A 203 9.03 -1.85 1.66
C LEU A 203 7.95 -2.13 2.73
N ILE A 204 6.80 -2.70 2.33
CA ILE A 204 5.76 -3.15 3.28
C ILE A 204 6.32 -4.20 4.22
N GLY A 205 6.98 -5.23 3.67
CA GLY A 205 7.58 -6.31 4.45
C GLY A 205 8.65 -5.81 5.41
N ALA A 206 9.54 -4.94 4.95
CA ALA A 206 10.58 -4.32 5.75
C ALA A 206 10.01 -3.48 6.90
N SER A 207 8.98 -2.67 6.64
CA SER A 207 8.32 -1.86 7.67
C SER A 207 7.62 -2.73 8.74
N LEU A 208 7.02 -3.86 8.34
CA LEU A 208 6.41 -4.81 9.28
C LEU A 208 7.47 -5.55 10.11
N MET A 209 8.60 -5.93 9.53
CA MET A 209 9.73 -6.51 10.27
C MET A 209 10.28 -5.52 11.30
N TRP A 210 10.43 -4.25 10.92
CA TRP A 210 10.85 -3.18 11.82
C TRP A 210 9.86 -3.00 12.98
N ALA A 211 8.57 -2.83 12.67
CA ALA A 211 7.51 -2.68 13.68
C ALA A 211 7.35 -3.93 14.56
N GLY A 212 7.69 -5.11 14.03
CA GLY A 212 7.68 -6.39 14.72
C GLY A 212 8.83 -6.62 15.69
N GLY A 213 9.79 -5.68 15.77
CA GLY A 213 10.91 -5.75 16.71
C GLY A 213 12.03 -6.71 16.27
N SER A 214 12.21 -6.88 14.97
CA SER A 214 13.39 -7.58 14.41
C SER A 214 14.70 -6.91 14.85
N ASN A 215 15.78 -7.68 14.89
CA ASN A 215 17.08 -7.15 15.29
C ASN A 215 17.51 -6.04 14.32
N TRP A 216 17.60 -4.79 14.81
CA TRP A 216 17.87 -3.62 14.00
C TRP A 216 19.21 -3.69 13.24
N LYS A 217 20.24 -4.37 13.80
CA LYS A 217 21.54 -4.56 13.15
C LYS A 217 21.43 -5.42 11.89
N LEU A 218 20.69 -6.53 12.00
CA LEU A 218 20.44 -7.40 10.85
C LEU A 218 19.57 -6.74 9.80
N PHE A 219 18.57 -5.96 10.26
CA PHE A 219 17.73 -5.16 9.38
C PHE A 219 18.55 -4.10 8.63
N ALA A 220 19.42 -3.37 9.33
CA ALA A 220 20.30 -2.36 8.71
C ALA A 220 21.26 -2.99 7.69
N ILE A 221 21.84 -4.17 7.99
CA ILE A 221 22.67 -4.92 7.04
C ILE A 221 21.85 -5.31 5.80
N GLY A 222 20.65 -5.85 6.00
CA GLY A 222 19.77 -6.25 4.88
C GLY A 222 19.40 -5.07 3.99
N VAL A 223 19.00 -3.93 4.57
CA VAL A 223 18.71 -2.69 3.82
C VAL A 223 19.99 -2.17 3.13
N GLY A 224 21.14 -2.24 3.80
CA GLY A 224 22.44 -1.85 3.20
C GLY A 224 22.80 -2.70 1.98
N ILE A 225 22.58 -4.02 2.04
CA ILE A 225 22.81 -4.92 0.88
C ILE A 225 21.88 -4.55 -0.28
N VAL A 226 20.58 -4.35 -0.01
CA VAL A 226 19.62 -3.96 -1.05
C VAL A 226 19.99 -2.60 -1.66
N ALA A 227 20.37 -1.62 -0.84
CA ALA A 227 20.84 -0.33 -1.32
C ALA A 227 22.12 -0.44 -2.16
N ALA A 228 23.08 -1.26 -1.74
CA ALA A 228 24.31 -1.52 -2.50
C ALA A 228 24.02 -2.17 -3.87
N VAL A 229 23.10 -3.14 -3.91
CA VAL A 229 22.65 -3.76 -5.17
C VAL A 229 21.94 -2.73 -6.05
N ALA A 230 21.07 -1.89 -5.48
CA ALA A 230 20.40 -0.84 -6.23
C ALA A 230 21.39 0.17 -6.83
N VAL A 231 22.40 0.60 -6.05
CA VAL A 231 23.49 1.48 -6.55
C VAL A 231 24.29 0.77 -7.66
N LEU A 232 24.64 -0.50 -7.48
CA LEU A 232 25.36 -1.28 -8.48
C LEU A 232 24.61 -1.34 -9.81
N VAL A 233 23.29 -1.56 -9.76
CA VAL A 233 22.39 -1.60 -10.93
C VAL A 233 22.27 -0.21 -11.58
N VAL A 234 22.20 0.85 -10.78
CA VAL A 234 22.13 2.22 -11.30
C VAL A 234 23.46 2.62 -11.98
N VAL A 235 24.59 2.23 -11.39
CA VAL A 235 25.92 2.52 -11.98
C VAL A 235 26.20 1.68 -13.23
N ASN A 236 25.66 0.46 -13.28
CA ASN A 236 25.83 -0.48 -14.39
C ASN A 236 24.46 -0.96 -14.89
N PRO A 237 23.69 -0.13 -15.62
CA PRO A 237 22.36 -0.52 -16.11
C PRO A 237 22.39 -1.70 -17.07
N GLU A 238 23.55 -2.01 -17.64
CA GLU A 238 23.79 -3.13 -18.54
C GLU A 238 23.63 -4.51 -17.86
N LEU A 239 23.75 -4.54 -16.52
CA LEU A 239 23.48 -5.76 -15.75
C LEU A 239 22.02 -6.22 -15.85
N LEU A 240 21.11 -5.33 -16.25
CA LEU A 240 19.72 -5.62 -16.51
C LEU A 240 19.42 -5.48 -18.01
N GLU A 241 19.59 -6.57 -18.75
CA GLU A 241 19.23 -6.67 -20.18
C GLU A 241 17.71 -6.79 -20.40
N ASN A 242 16.91 -6.00 -19.67
CA ASN A 242 15.46 -6.08 -19.74
C ASN A 242 14.84 -4.68 -19.66
N TYR A 243 13.52 -4.62 -19.78
CA TYR A 243 12.68 -3.43 -19.65
C TYR A 243 13.05 -2.53 -18.45
N ALA A 244 13.54 -3.09 -17.36
CA ALA A 244 13.99 -2.35 -16.19
C ALA A 244 15.30 -1.58 -16.45
N GLY A 245 16.25 -2.21 -17.13
CA GLY A 245 17.51 -1.58 -17.51
C GLY A 245 17.30 -0.40 -18.46
N GLU A 246 16.39 -0.54 -19.44
CA GLU A 246 16.05 0.55 -20.37
C GLU A 246 15.46 1.76 -19.63
N ARG A 247 14.59 1.55 -18.65
CA ARG A 247 14.02 2.63 -17.82
C ARG A 247 15.07 3.34 -16.97
N ILE A 248 16.01 2.61 -16.41
CA ILE A 248 17.12 3.17 -15.64
C ILE A 248 18.07 3.97 -16.57
N ARG A 249 18.40 3.43 -17.75
CA ARG A 249 19.19 4.16 -18.76
C ARG A 249 18.50 5.44 -19.20
N ALA A 250 17.21 5.36 -19.55
CA ALA A 250 16.44 6.54 -19.94
C ALA A 250 16.35 7.59 -18.83
N TRP A 251 16.38 7.19 -17.55
CA TRP A 251 16.40 8.11 -16.41
C TRP A 251 17.77 8.77 -16.22
N LEU A 252 18.87 8.01 -16.35
CA LEU A 252 20.24 8.50 -16.16
C LEU A 252 20.71 9.35 -17.34
N ASP A 253 20.50 8.88 -18.57
CA ASP A 253 20.90 9.56 -19.78
C ASP A 253 19.72 10.26 -20.43
N LYS A 254 19.71 11.58 -20.32
CA LYS A 254 18.66 12.43 -20.89
C LYS A 254 18.67 12.46 -22.42
N SER A 255 19.78 12.07 -23.08
CA SER A 255 19.89 11.94 -24.51
C SER A 255 19.48 10.57 -25.04
N TYR A 256 19.45 9.55 -24.18
CA TYR A 256 18.98 8.21 -24.50
C TYR A 256 17.45 8.22 -24.55
N SER A 257 16.89 8.34 -25.73
CA SER A 257 15.45 8.33 -25.97
C SER A 257 15.07 7.22 -26.95
N PRO A 258 14.71 6.03 -26.50
CA PRO A 258 13.69 5.25 -27.17
C PRO A 258 12.38 6.05 -27.01
N ASP A 259 11.73 6.35 -28.12
CA ASP A 259 10.80 7.48 -28.31
C ASP A 259 9.65 7.67 -27.27
N ASP A 260 9.33 6.67 -26.45
CA ASP A 260 8.18 6.76 -25.52
C ASP A 260 8.53 6.88 -24.04
N LEU A 261 9.67 6.38 -23.56
CA LEU A 261 9.95 6.29 -22.13
C LEU A 261 10.17 7.64 -21.45
N ARG A 262 10.84 8.57 -22.15
CA ARG A 262 11.08 9.93 -21.64
C ARG A 262 9.97 10.90 -21.99
N TRP A 263 9.25 10.68 -23.08
CA TRP A 263 8.14 11.53 -23.49
C TRP A 263 7.14 11.73 -22.34
N GLN A 264 6.71 10.64 -21.74
CA GLN A 264 5.75 10.64 -20.64
C GLN A 264 6.29 11.40 -19.41
N THR A 265 7.55 11.16 -19.03
CA THR A 265 8.19 11.83 -17.89
C THR A 265 8.41 13.32 -18.16
N ASN A 266 8.88 13.70 -19.34
CA ASN A 266 9.09 15.10 -19.69
C ASN A 266 7.77 15.90 -19.69
N ASN A 267 6.69 15.34 -20.26
CA ASN A 267 5.40 15.99 -20.25
C ASN A 267 4.78 16.04 -18.82
N SER A 268 5.09 15.07 -17.96
CA SER A 268 4.76 15.15 -16.54
C SER A 268 5.45 16.35 -15.87
N LEU A 269 6.74 16.56 -16.13
CA LEU A 269 7.47 17.71 -15.58
C LEU A 269 6.95 19.04 -16.14
N TYR A 270 6.58 19.09 -17.42
CA TYR A 270 5.94 20.28 -18.01
C TYR A 270 4.58 20.57 -17.37
N ALA A 271 3.77 19.53 -17.10
CA ALA A 271 2.51 19.67 -16.37
C ALA A 271 2.75 20.28 -14.98
N ILE A 272 3.67 19.71 -14.20
CA ILE A 272 4.01 20.20 -12.85
C ILE A 272 4.49 21.66 -12.91
N GLY A 273 5.41 21.97 -13.87
CA GLY A 273 5.99 23.30 -14.01
C GLY A 273 4.96 24.35 -14.45
N SER A 274 4.03 23.99 -15.35
CA SER A 274 3.00 24.91 -15.86
C SER A 274 1.93 25.26 -14.82
N GLY A 275 1.73 24.40 -13.79
CA GLY A 275 0.74 24.63 -12.74
C GLY A 275 1.07 25.78 -11.80
N GLY A 276 2.35 26.15 -11.63
CA GLY A 276 2.75 27.23 -10.73
C GLY A 276 2.21 27.05 -9.29
N LEU A 277 1.90 28.15 -8.61
CA LEU A 277 1.43 28.09 -7.22
C LEU A 277 -0.05 27.70 -7.08
N PHE A 278 -0.92 28.23 -7.95
CA PHE A 278 -2.38 28.10 -7.80
C PHE A 278 -3.04 27.27 -8.90
N GLY A 279 -2.26 26.74 -9.85
CA GLY A 279 -2.76 25.95 -10.96
C GLY A 279 -3.39 26.76 -12.10
N THR A 280 -3.68 26.05 -13.18
CA THR A 280 -4.39 26.62 -14.37
C THR A 280 -5.91 26.60 -14.19
N GLY A 281 -6.40 26.05 -13.09
CA GLY A 281 -7.81 25.81 -12.82
C GLY A 281 -8.26 24.40 -13.19
N LEU A 282 -9.24 23.89 -12.45
CA LEU A 282 -9.81 22.55 -12.65
C LEU A 282 -10.34 22.41 -14.09
N GLY A 283 -9.98 21.35 -14.78
CA GLY A 283 -10.39 21.09 -16.15
C GLY A 283 -9.54 21.80 -17.24
N ASN A 284 -8.60 22.66 -16.85
CA ASN A 284 -7.82 23.49 -17.79
C ASN A 284 -6.40 22.97 -18.06
N SER A 285 -6.07 21.74 -17.66
CA SER A 285 -4.79 21.13 -18.04
C SER A 285 -4.66 21.04 -19.56
N LYS A 286 -3.49 21.43 -20.08
CA LYS A 286 -3.12 21.25 -21.49
C LYS A 286 -2.48 19.89 -21.72
N GLN A 287 -1.74 19.39 -20.74
CA GLN A 287 -0.98 18.15 -20.86
C GLN A 287 -1.87 16.89 -20.92
N LYS A 288 -3.13 16.96 -20.43
CA LYS A 288 -4.11 15.86 -20.55
C LYS A 288 -4.59 15.60 -21.97
N TYR A 289 -4.39 16.56 -22.92
CA TYR A 289 -4.73 16.39 -24.32
C TYR A 289 -3.67 15.60 -25.07
N LEU A 290 -3.44 14.35 -24.65
CA LEU A 290 -2.53 13.35 -25.27
C LEU A 290 -1.02 13.67 -25.20
N TYR A 291 -0.60 14.74 -24.52
CA TYR A 291 0.81 14.99 -24.26
C TYR A 291 1.36 14.04 -23.18
N VAL A 292 0.64 13.86 -22.08
CA VAL A 292 0.93 12.80 -21.13
C VAL A 292 0.19 11.53 -21.57
N SER A 293 0.93 10.46 -21.84
CA SER A 293 0.34 9.17 -22.19
C SER A 293 -0.41 8.60 -20.97
N GLU A 294 -1.68 8.23 -21.15
CA GLU A 294 -2.54 7.66 -20.08
C GLU A 294 -2.57 8.49 -18.79
N PRO A 295 -2.95 9.79 -18.84
CA PRO A 295 -2.88 10.70 -17.70
C PRO A 295 -3.77 10.27 -16.53
N GLN A 296 -4.75 9.38 -16.77
CA GLN A 296 -5.65 8.80 -15.77
C GLN A 296 -4.99 7.70 -14.92
N ASN A 297 -3.82 7.19 -15.30
CA ASN A 297 -3.15 6.10 -14.62
C ASN A 297 -2.03 6.61 -13.67
N ASP A 298 -0.77 6.33 -14.01
CA ASP A 298 0.38 6.52 -13.12
C ASP A 298 0.79 7.98 -12.96
N PHE A 299 0.46 8.82 -13.95
CA PHE A 299 0.81 10.24 -14.01
C PHE A 299 -0.33 11.20 -13.63
N ILE A 300 -1.39 10.69 -13.02
CA ILE A 300 -2.53 11.55 -12.62
C ILE A 300 -2.10 12.69 -11.68
N PHE A 301 -1.09 12.48 -10.83
CA PHE A 301 -0.60 13.52 -9.92
C PHE A 301 0.03 14.71 -10.65
N SER A 302 0.61 14.52 -11.86
CA SER A 302 1.11 15.63 -12.66
C SER A 302 -0.04 16.53 -13.16
N ILE A 303 -1.18 15.93 -13.53
CA ILE A 303 -2.39 16.69 -13.89
C ILE A 303 -2.97 17.43 -12.68
N VAL A 304 -2.93 16.79 -11.49
CA VAL A 304 -3.29 17.47 -10.22
C VAL A 304 -2.42 18.70 -10.00
N CYS A 305 -1.10 18.59 -10.21
CA CYS A 305 -0.17 19.73 -10.08
C CYS A 305 -0.46 20.81 -11.11
N GLU A 306 -0.78 20.46 -12.36
CA GLU A 306 -1.10 21.43 -13.41
C GLU A 306 -2.39 22.19 -13.11
N GLU A 307 -3.46 21.46 -12.72
CA GLU A 307 -4.79 22.08 -12.52
C GLU A 307 -4.93 22.81 -11.19
N LEU A 308 -4.40 22.24 -10.09
CA LEU A 308 -4.55 22.78 -8.73
C LEU A 308 -3.30 23.51 -8.22
N GLY A 309 -2.19 23.45 -8.96
CA GLY A 309 -0.92 24.07 -8.60
C GLY A 309 -0.25 23.43 -7.39
N PHE A 310 0.83 24.06 -6.94
CA PHE A 310 1.60 23.61 -5.79
C PHE A 310 0.75 23.53 -4.50
N VAL A 311 -0.12 24.52 -4.28
CA VAL A 311 -0.97 24.59 -3.07
C VAL A 311 -1.95 23.40 -3.04
N GLY A 312 -2.60 23.10 -4.18
CA GLY A 312 -3.52 21.96 -4.27
C GLY A 312 -2.81 20.61 -4.13
N ALA A 313 -1.65 20.46 -4.78
CA ALA A 313 -0.82 19.26 -4.65
C ALA A 313 -0.36 19.04 -3.20
N ALA A 314 0.15 20.08 -2.54
CA ALA A 314 0.57 20.04 -1.14
C ALA A 314 -0.59 19.70 -0.20
N PHE A 315 -1.78 20.24 -0.46
CA PHE A 315 -2.98 19.91 0.30
C PHE A 315 -3.36 18.42 0.18
N ILE A 316 -3.29 17.84 -1.02
CA ILE A 316 -3.56 16.42 -1.23
C ILE A 316 -2.51 15.55 -0.51
N ILE A 317 -1.23 15.90 -0.60
CA ILE A 317 -0.16 15.21 0.13
C ILE A 317 -0.41 15.27 1.65
N LEU A 318 -0.82 16.42 2.16
CA LEU A 318 -1.19 16.59 3.57
C LEU A 318 -2.35 15.67 3.97
N LEU A 319 -3.40 15.56 3.13
CA LEU A 319 -4.52 14.66 3.39
C LEU A 319 -4.08 13.19 3.46
N PHE A 320 -3.19 12.75 2.57
CA PHE A 320 -2.60 11.41 2.65
C PHE A 320 -1.78 11.22 3.91
N GLY A 321 -0.96 12.21 4.28
CA GLY A 321 -0.20 12.21 5.53
C GLY A 321 -1.10 12.09 6.77
N LEU A 322 -2.20 12.84 6.79
CA LEU A 322 -3.19 12.76 7.86
C LEU A 322 -3.92 11.40 7.89
N LEU A 323 -4.24 10.82 6.74
CA LEU A 323 -4.83 9.49 6.65
C LEU A 323 -3.90 8.43 7.25
N VAL A 324 -2.63 8.42 6.84
CA VAL A 324 -1.62 7.48 7.35
C VAL A 324 -1.42 7.69 8.84
N TRP A 325 -1.30 8.93 9.29
CA TRP A 325 -1.14 9.25 10.72
C TRP A 325 -2.31 8.74 11.56
N ARG A 326 -3.56 8.97 11.11
CA ARG A 326 -4.77 8.46 11.81
C ARG A 326 -4.83 6.93 11.79
N GLY A 327 -4.43 6.28 10.71
CA GLY A 327 -4.32 4.84 10.66
C GLY A 327 -3.28 4.28 11.63
N VAL A 328 -2.12 4.92 11.73
CA VAL A 328 -1.08 4.56 12.72
C VAL A 328 -1.58 4.77 14.16
N ASP A 329 -2.37 5.82 14.43
CA ASP A 329 -2.99 6.02 15.75
C ASP A 329 -3.96 4.88 16.10
N ILE A 330 -4.77 4.42 15.13
CA ILE A 330 -5.63 3.23 15.30
C ILE A 330 -4.78 1.98 15.61
N ALA A 331 -3.66 1.79 14.90
CA ALA A 331 -2.75 0.67 15.13
C ALA A 331 -2.15 0.68 16.54
N LYS A 332 -1.72 1.85 17.03
CA LYS A 332 -1.15 2.02 18.37
C LYS A 332 -2.16 1.71 19.48
N LYS A 333 -3.42 2.05 19.28
CA LYS A 333 -4.52 1.78 20.24
C LYS A 333 -4.99 0.33 20.20
N CYS A 334 -4.55 -0.48 19.23
CA CYS A 334 -4.97 -1.86 19.11
C CYS A 334 -4.19 -2.75 20.09
N PRO A 335 -4.87 -3.41 21.08
CA PRO A 335 -4.19 -4.26 22.05
C PRO A 335 -3.75 -5.61 21.44
N ASN A 336 -4.33 -5.99 20.31
CA ASN A 336 -3.97 -7.22 19.60
C ASN A 336 -2.86 -6.93 18.59
N ARG A 337 -1.71 -7.60 18.74
CA ARG A 337 -0.55 -7.42 17.86
C ARG A 337 -0.83 -7.67 16.39
N PHE A 338 -1.65 -8.69 16.08
CA PHE A 338 -2.03 -8.95 14.69
C PHE A 338 -2.79 -7.76 14.10
N GLY A 339 -3.81 -7.25 14.80
CA GLY A 339 -4.59 -6.10 14.33
C GLY A 339 -3.73 -4.85 14.17
N SER A 340 -2.85 -4.56 15.15
CA SER A 340 -1.91 -3.45 15.09
C SER A 340 -0.97 -3.53 13.88
N LEU A 341 -0.31 -4.68 13.68
CA LEU A 341 0.62 -4.90 12.56
C LEU A 341 -0.10 -4.90 11.20
N LEU A 342 -1.31 -5.45 11.13
CA LEU A 342 -2.12 -5.43 9.91
C LEU A 342 -2.43 -4.01 9.47
N VAL A 343 -2.88 -3.16 10.40
CA VAL A 343 -3.14 -1.73 10.11
C VAL A 343 -1.85 -1.02 9.71
N LEU A 344 -0.73 -1.27 10.40
CA LEU A 344 0.57 -0.70 10.03
C LEU A 344 0.99 -1.12 8.61
N GLY A 345 0.77 -2.38 8.23
CA GLY A 345 1.06 -2.86 6.87
C GLY A 345 0.24 -2.14 5.80
N ILE A 346 -1.08 -1.97 6.03
CA ILE A 346 -1.97 -1.23 5.12
C ILE A 346 -1.55 0.25 5.04
N MET A 347 -1.22 0.88 6.16
CA MET A 347 -0.77 2.28 6.16
C MET A 347 0.60 2.46 5.49
N ALA A 348 1.52 1.51 5.67
CA ALA A 348 2.79 1.48 4.97
C ALA A 348 2.60 1.33 3.45
N GLN A 349 1.69 0.45 3.02
CA GLN A 349 1.32 0.29 1.61
C GLN A 349 0.86 1.62 1.01
N ILE A 350 -0.14 2.28 1.63
CA ILE A 350 -0.68 3.56 1.13
C ILE A 350 0.42 4.63 1.13
N GLY A 351 1.15 4.78 2.23
CA GLY A 351 2.19 5.78 2.37
C GLY A 351 3.32 5.63 1.34
N PHE A 352 3.88 4.43 1.21
CA PHE A 352 4.93 4.18 0.21
C PHE A 352 4.43 4.32 -1.22
N GLN A 353 3.20 3.89 -1.50
CA GLN A 353 2.63 4.02 -2.84
C GLN A 353 2.48 5.49 -3.25
N VAL A 354 2.05 6.36 -2.34
CA VAL A 354 1.97 7.81 -2.57
C VAL A 354 3.37 8.41 -2.79
N VAL A 355 4.33 8.10 -1.89
CA VAL A 355 5.69 8.62 -2.00
C VAL A 355 6.34 8.19 -3.32
N LEU A 356 6.26 6.90 -3.65
CA LEU A 356 6.86 6.37 -4.88
C LEU A 356 6.18 6.95 -6.15
N ASN A 357 4.85 7.15 -6.15
CA ASN A 357 4.18 7.81 -7.28
C ASN A 357 4.70 9.24 -7.47
N ILE A 358 4.77 10.03 -6.39
CA ILE A 358 5.30 11.40 -6.44
C ILE A 358 6.74 11.41 -6.96
N MET A 359 7.59 10.51 -6.47
CA MET A 359 8.99 10.40 -6.92
C MET A 359 9.09 10.04 -8.41
N VAL A 360 8.18 9.23 -8.94
CA VAL A 360 8.11 8.89 -10.37
C VAL A 360 7.70 10.10 -11.20
N VAL A 361 6.61 10.77 -10.86
CA VAL A 361 6.09 11.90 -11.67
C VAL A 361 7.01 13.13 -11.64
N THR A 362 7.86 13.25 -10.59
CA THR A 362 8.87 14.30 -10.44
C THR A 362 10.24 13.90 -11.02
N ASP A 363 10.35 12.78 -11.72
CA ASP A 363 11.61 12.24 -12.28
C ASP A 363 12.74 12.05 -11.24
N THR A 364 12.36 11.92 -9.94
CA THR A 364 13.33 11.66 -8.85
C THR A 364 13.84 10.22 -8.89
N ILE A 365 13.02 9.29 -9.35
CA ILE A 365 13.34 7.87 -9.60
C ILE A 365 12.88 7.47 -11.01
N PRO A 366 13.45 6.40 -11.58
CA PRO A 366 12.99 5.90 -12.88
C PRO A 366 11.49 5.66 -12.93
N ASN A 367 10.87 5.88 -14.09
CA ASN A 367 9.45 5.59 -14.27
C ASN A 367 9.18 4.09 -14.06
N THR A 368 8.43 3.77 -13.02
CA THR A 368 8.11 2.39 -12.62
C THR A 368 6.64 2.03 -12.76
N GLY A 369 5.77 3.00 -13.07
CA GLY A 369 4.33 2.77 -13.27
C GLY A 369 3.60 2.43 -11.96
N ILE A 370 3.65 3.30 -10.95
CA ILE A 370 2.93 3.16 -9.68
C ILE A 370 1.67 4.02 -9.69
N ALA A 371 0.51 3.40 -9.45
CA ALA A 371 -0.75 4.10 -9.34
C ALA A 371 -0.86 4.89 -8.03
N LEU A 372 -1.47 6.08 -8.05
CA LEU A 372 -1.77 6.88 -6.85
C LEU A 372 -3.06 6.35 -6.19
N PRO A 373 -3.05 5.95 -4.91
CA PRO A 373 -4.25 5.45 -4.23
C PRO A 373 -5.42 6.42 -4.32
N PHE A 374 -6.63 5.94 -4.54
CA PHE A 374 -7.89 6.67 -4.73
C PHE A 374 -7.99 7.51 -6.02
N PHE A 375 -6.89 7.92 -6.63
CA PHE A 375 -6.86 8.85 -7.77
C PHE A 375 -6.76 8.12 -9.10
N SER A 376 -5.78 7.20 -9.21
CA SER A 376 -5.52 6.51 -10.48
C SER A 376 -6.67 5.61 -10.89
N TYR A 377 -6.90 5.50 -12.18
CA TYR A 377 -7.85 4.56 -12.76
C TYR A 377 -7.39 3.12 -12.49
N GLY A 378 -8.29 2.34 -11.88
CA GLY A 378 -8.01 0.94 -11.57
C GLY A 378 -9.16 0.31 -10.79
N GLY A 379 -10.07 -0.36 -11.52
CA GLY A 379 -11.30 -0.86 -10.93
C GLY A 379 -11.10 -1.79 -9.74
N THR A 380 -10.38 -2.89 -9.95
CA THR A 380 -10.13 -3.89 -8.89
C THR A 380 -9.18 -3.37 -7.80
N ALA A 381 -8.21 -2.51 -8.17
CA ALA A 381 -7.33 -1.88 -7.22
C ALA A 381 -8.09 -0.97 -6.24
N LEU A 382 -9.08 -0.20 -6.73
CA LEU A 382 -9.92 0.66 -5.88
C LEU A 382 -10.80 -0.17 -4.93
N ILE A 383 -11.40 -1.28 -5.41
CA ILE A 383 -12.19 -2.18 -4.56
C ILE A 383 -11.34 -2.77 -3.44
N LEU A 384 -10.14 -3.24 -3.75
CA LEU A 384 -9.21 -3.79 -2.76
C LEU A 384 -8.79 -2.73 -1.75
N LEU A 385 -8.42 -1.52 -2.20
CA LEU A 385 -8.04 -0.42 -1.34
C LEU A 385 -9.17 -0.03 -0.37
N LEU A 386 -10.40 0.11 -0.87
CA LEU A 386 -11.56 0.41 -0.02
C LEU A 386 -11.86 -0.76 0.94
N GLY A 387 -11.65 -1.99 0.51
CA GLY A 387 -11.70 -3.16 1.38
C GLY A 387 -10.67 -3.10 2.53
N GLU A 388 -9.43 -2.73 2.22
CA GLU A 388 -8.36 -2.52 3.21
C GLU A 388 -8.73 -1.42 4.22
N ILE A 389 -9.30 -0.30 3.74
CA ILE A 389 -9.83 0.76 4.61
C ILE A 389 -10.94 0.19 5.53
N GLY A 390 -11.82 -0.66 5.00
CA GLY A 390 -12.84 -1.37 5.79
C GLY A 390 -12.23 -2.24 6.90
N VAL A 391 -11.12 -2.92 6.62
CA VAL A 391 -10.38 -3.69 7.62
C VAL A 391 -9.80 -2.81 8.73
N VAL A 392 -9.22 -1.66 8.38
CA VAL A 392 -8.72 -0.67 9.36
C VAL A 392 -9.86 -0.17 10.26
N LEU A 393 -11.02 0.13 9.67
CA LEU A 393 -12.23 0.52 10.41
C LEU A 393 -12.73 -0.61 11.34
N SER A 394 -12.64 -1.87 10.92
CA SER A 394 -12.96 -3.03 11.78
C SER A 394 -12.07 -3.09 13.03
N VAL A 395 -10.76 -2.86 12.85
CA VAL A 395 -9.83 -2.79 13.99
C VAL A 395 -10.19 -1.64 14.92
N SER A 396 -10.51 -0.47 14.37
CA SER A 396 -10.94 0.71 15.14
C SER A 396 -12.21 0.43 15.97
N ARG A 397 -13.23 -0.19 15.37
CA ARG A 397 -14.48 -0.59 16.08
C ARG A 397 -14.19 -1.50 17.26
N LYS A 398 -13.32 -2.49 17.06
CA LYS A 398 -12.97 -3.44 18.14
C LYS A 398 -12.21 -2.78 19.28
N ASN A 399 -11.41 -1.75 18.99
CA ASN A 399 -10.72 -0.96 20.00
C ASN A 399 -11.75 -0.19 20.86
N ASN A 400 -12.68 0.52 20.20
CA ASN A 400 -13.68 1.35 20.88
C ASN A 400 -14.69 0.50 21.69
N GLN A 401 -15.11 -0.66 21.16
CA GLN A 401 -15.97 -1.59 21.91
C GLN A 401 -15.38 -2.01 23.27
N ARG A 402 -14.05 -2.10 23.38
CA ARG A 402 -13.41 -2.45 24.66
C ARG A 402 -13.41 -1.30 25.64
N VAL A 403 -13.28 -0.07 25.17
CA VAL A 403 -13.35 1.14 26.02
C VAL A 403 -14.77 1.29 26.58
N GLU A 404 -15.78 1.18 25.71
CA GLU A 404 -17.21 1.26 26.09
C GLU A 404 -17.65 0.20 27.15
N VAL A 405 -16.98 -0.96 27.20
CA VAL A 405 -17.26 -2.02 28.19
C VAL A 405 -16.46 -1.83 29.48
N SER A 406 -15.41 -1.02 29.48
CA SER A 406 -14.57 -0.74 30.65
C SER A 406 -14.99 0.52 31.43
N GLU A 407 -15.86 1.34 30.88
CA GLU A 407 -16.57 2.46 31.53
C GLU A 407 -17.91 1.98 32.13
#